data_7ef60db5eca7b76071ee05260442745d
#
_entry.id   7ef60db5eca7b76071ee05260442745d
#
_cell.length_a   1.000
_cell.length_b   1.000
_cell.length_c   1.000
_cell.angle_alpha   90.00
_cell.angle_beta   90.00
_cell.angle_gamma   90.00
#
_symmetry.space_group_name_H-M   'P 1'
#
loop_
_entity.id
_entity.type
_entity.pdbx_description
1 polymer ?
#
loop_
_entity_poly.entity_id
_entity_poly.type
_entity_poly.pdbx_seq_one_letter_code
_entity_poly.pdbx_strand_id
1 'polypeptide(L)'
;PKTHLAIKNRPTSLICSATSNPFSNMTFLWRKNNGNVSNPRVYENVTITEHGKHHATSVLVIPDVAHSDSGKYQCVVSNKFGTTYSSKAKLDIVIFPHFIRKPNNVTVKTGETVKLTCAATGDPQPEISWKKDGGNDFPAARERRMNVMPSDDLFFIVNAKTTDIGIYSCAAKNSAGTIIANATLSVLQEPSFIRVLENKEVTSGDSVVLQCMITGSPKPVLKWLKDGSSIVPTERHFFTADDQVLVIIAAEASDAGHYECEIKNELGTKKDMIELKVLPPVAIMVKEEDMTGIIIITVVCCA
;
A
#
# COMPACT_ATOMS: atom_id res chain seq x y z
N PRO A 1 -24.40 27.28 24.49
CA PRO A 1 -23.97 26.46 23.37
C PRO A 1 -22.48 26.68 23.06
N LYS A 2 -21.83 25.67 22.47
CA LYS A 2 -20.42 25.74 22.05
C LYS A 2 -20.35 25.90 20.54
N THR A 3 -19.38 26.66 20.05
CA THR A 3 -19.08 26.77 18.61
C THR A 3 -18.68 25.41 18.06
N HIS A 4 -19.21 24.99 16.91
CA HIS A 4 -18.85 23.75 16.24
C HIS A 4 -19.13 23.77 14.73
N LEU A 5 -18.61 22.76 14.05
CA LEU A 5 -18.84 22.51 12.63
C LEU A 5 -20.03 21.56 12.47
N ALA A 6 -20.89 21.83 11.50
CA ALA A 6 -21.97 20.93 11.10
C ALA A 6 -21.80 20.53 9.64
N ILE A 7 -22.06 19.26 9.35
CA ILE A 7 -21.95 18.74 7.99
C ILE A 7 -23.27 18.95 7.27
N LYS A 8 -23.24 19.54 6.09
CA LYS A 8 -24.42 19.75 5.24
C LYS A 8 -25.17 18.43 5.02
N ASN A 9 -26.52 18.50 5.03
CA ASN A 9 -27.44 17.37 4.88
C ASN A 9 -27.29 16.29 5.99
N ARG A 10 -26.72 16.65 7.15
CA ARG A 10 -26.69 15.79 8.34
C ARG A 10 -27.30 16.49 9.54
N PRO A 11 -27.86 15.76 10.50
CA PRO A 11 -28.41 16.38 11.70
C PRO A 11 -27.29 16.95 12.59
N THR A 12 -27.60 18.05 13.26
CA THR A 12 -26.77 18.63 14.32
C THR A 12 -27.65 19.14 15.46
N SER A 13 -27.05 19.38 16.62
CA SER A 13 -27.76 19.94 17.77
C SER A 13 -26.91 20.96 18.53
N LEU A 14 -27.59 21.95 19.08
CA LEU A 14 -27.03 22.95 19.99
C LEU A 14 -27.63 22.77 21.38
N ILE A 15 -26.81 22.72 22.42
CA ILE A 15 -27.22 22.45 23.79
C ILE A 15 -27.06 23.72 24.64
N CYS A 16 -28.08 24.04 25.42
CA CYS A 16 -28.09 25.10 26.40
C CYS A 16 -28.52 24.58 27.75
N SER A 17 -27.68 24.75 28.77
CA SER A 17 -28.01 24.34 30.13
C SER A 17 -28.08 25.56 31.05
N ALA A 18 -29.04 25.58 31.97
CA ALA A 18 -29.22 26.63 32.96
C ALA A 18 -29.58 26.05 34.32
N THR A 19 -29.27 26.78 35.38
CA THR A 19 -29.57 26.39 36.77
C THR A 19 -30.33 27.53 37.44
N SER A 20 -31.40 27.22 38.17
CA SER A 20 -32.19 28.17 38.99
C SER A 20 -32.13 27.78 40.46
N ASN A 21 -31.85 28.77 41.33
CA ASN A 21 -31.94 28.67 42.77
C ASN A 21 -32.41 30.02 43.33
N PRO A 22 -33.56 30.10 44.00
CA PRO A 22 -34.51 29.01 44.31
C PRO A 22 -35.23 28.51 43.04
N PHE A 23 -36.02 27.45 43.23
CA PHE A 23 -36.80 26.84 42.12
C PHE A 23 -37.68 27.87 41.43
N SER A 24 -37.58 27.87 40.11
CA SER A 24 -38.46 28.62 39.24
C SER A 24 -38.50 27.99 37.85
N ASN A 25 -39.67 27.84 37.30
CA ASN A 25 -39.81 27.39 35.93
C ASN A 25 -39.00 28.29 34.99
N MET A 26 -38.15 27.65 34.17
CA MET A 26 -37.32 28.31 33.17
C MET A 26 -37.91 28.09 31.78
N THR A 27 -37.96 29.17 30.98
CA THR A 27 -38.33 29.10 29.57
C THR A 27 -37.12 29.39 28.73
N PHE A 28 -36.97 28.65 27.64
CA PHE A 28 -35.86 28.75 26.71
C PHE A 28 -36.30 29.32 25.40
N LEU A 29 -35.51 30.27 24.85
CA LEU A 29 -35.71 30.84 23.52
C LEU A 29 -34.39 30.79 22.76
N TRP A 30 -34.41 30.23 21.59
CA TRP A 30 -33.24 30.18 20.73
C TRP A 30 -33.25 31.34 19.74
N ARG A 31 -32.12 32.01 19.62
CA ARG A 31 -31.89 33.12 18.69
C ARG A 31 -30.77 32.79 17.73
N LYS A 32 -30.94 33.20 16.47
CA LYS A 32 -29.94 33.12 15.42
C LYS A 32 -29.70 34.52 14.87
N ASN A 33 -28.43 34.98 14.86
CA ASN A 33 -28.05 36.33 14.39
C ASN A 33 -28.90 37.45 15.01
N ASN A 34 -29.25 37.32 16.31
CA ASN A 34 -30.12 38.18 17.10
C ASN A 34 -31.63 38.09 16.80
N GLY A 35 -32.08 37.37 15.77
CA GLY A 35 -33.49 37.06 15.50
C GLY A 35 -33.92 35.76 16.18
N ASN A 36 -35.23 35.62 16.44
CA ASN A 36 -35.75 34.36 16.99
C ASN A 36 -35.69 33.24 15.93
N VAL A 37 -35.38 32.04 16.32
CA VAL A 37 -35.41 30.86 15.43
C VAL A 37 -36.88 30.51 15.18
N SER A 38 -37.31 30.52 13.91
CA SER A 38 -38.65 30.13 13.52
C SER A 38 -38.82 28.61 13.55
N ASN A 39 -39.92 28.13 14.16
CA ASN A 39 -40.26 26.70 14.27
C ASN A 39 -39.10 25.81 14.77
N PRO A 40 -38.48 26.11 15.92
CA PRO A 40 -37.37 25.34 16.41
C PRO A 40 -37.87 23.93 16.82
N ARG A 41 -37.13 22.88 16.41
CA ARG A 41 -37.26 21.56 17.01
C ARG A 41 -36.44 21.56 18.30
N VAL A 42 -37.10 21.82 19.43
CA VAL A 42 -36.46 21.96 20.74
C VAL A 42 -36.91 20.82 21.63
N TYR A 43 -35.99 20.17 22.29
CA TYR A 43 -36.26 19.23 23.37
C TYR A 43 -35.76 19.85 24.68
N GLU A 44 -36.59 19.82 25.70
CA GLU A 44 -36.27 20.35 27.03
C GLU A 44 -36.32 19.22 28.04
N ASN A 45 -35.30 19.16 28.90
CA ASN A 45 -35.23 18.24 30.03
C ASN A 45 -34.94 19.02 31.30
N VAL A 46 -35.71 18.76 32.34
CA VAL A 46 -35.55 19.41 33.66
C VAL A 46 -35.21 18.32 34.67
N THR A 47 -34.10 18.46 35.35
CA THR A 47 -33.68 17.59 36.46
C THR A 47 -33.54 18.41 37.74
N ILE A 48 -33.95 17.78 38.88
CA ILE A 48 -33.81 18.37 40.21
C ILE A 48 -32.58 17.73 40.86
N THR A 49 -31.66 18.53 41.43
CA THR A 49 -30.52 18.01 42.17
C THR A 49 -30.86 17.86 43.65
N GLU A 50 -30.12 17.00 44.38
CA GLU A 50 -30.30 16.71 45.82
C GLU A 50 -30.22 17.95 46.74
N HIS A 51 -29.73 19.07 46.28
CA HIS A 51 -29.62 20.34 46.99
C HIS A 51 -30.69 21.36 46.62
N GLY A 52 -31.81 20.96 46.03
CA GLY A 52 -32.90 21.86 45.66
C GLY A 52 -32.61 22.81 44.49
N LYS A 53 -31.49 22.62 43.78
CA LYS A 53 -31.17 23.35 42.55
C LYS A 53 -31.86 22.68 41.37
N HIS A 54 -32.50 23.48 40.52
CA HIS A 54 -33.12 23.02 39.29
C HIS A 54 -32.12 23.19 38.14
N HIS A 55 -31.84 22.08 37.45
CA HIS A 55 -31.07 22.06 36.25
C HIS A 55 -32.00 21.83 35.06
N ALA A 56 -31.97 22.73 34.08
CA ALA A 56 -32.72 22.55 32.87
C ALA A 56 -31.81 22.62 31.66
N THR A 57 -32.07 21.78 30.67
CA THR A 57 -31.32 21.69 29.42
C THR A 57 -32.29 21.79 28.26
N SER A 58 -32.00 22.69 27.34
CA SER A 58 -32.71 22.85 26.07
C SER A 58 -31.77 22.44 24.90
N VAL A 59 -32.24 21.58 24.01
CA VAL A 59 -31.52 21.09 22.84
C VAL A 59 -32.25 21.55 21.58
N LEU A 60 -31.63 22.43 20.82
CA LEU A 60 -32.08 22.81 19.49
C LEU A 60 -31.54 21.82 18.47
N VAL A 61 -32.43 21.10 17.77
CA VAL A 61 -32.07 20.12 16.75
C VAL A 61 -32.31 20.69 15.35
N ILE A 62 -31.31 20.64 14.50
CA ILE A 62 -31.36 20.96 13.07
C ILE A 62 -31.22 19.62 12.33
N PRO A 63 -32.29 19.01 11.83
CA PRO A 63 -32.27 17.63 11.32
C PRO A 63 -31.59 17.50 9.95
N ASP A 64 -31.67 18.53 9.13
CA ASP A 64 -31.11 18.60 7.79
C ASP A 64 -30.42 19.94 7.60
N VAL A 65 -29.13 19.98 7.85
CA VAL A 65 -28.32 21.19 7.89
C VAL A 65 -28.14 21.76 6.48
N ALA A 66 -28.59 23.00 6.27
CA ALA A 66 -28.40 23.78 5.05
C ALA A 66 -27.44 24.94 5.27
N HIS A 67 -26.85 25.50 4.21
CA HIS A 67 -25.98 26.68 4.31
C HIS A 67 -26.67 27.89 5.00
N SER A 68 -27.98 28.00 4.85
CA SER A 68 -28.80 29.02 5.53
C SER A 68 -28.74 28.88 7.05
N ASP A 69 -28.39 27.71 7.60
CA ASP A 69 -28.31 27.51 9.05
C ASP A 69 -26.99 28.02 9.66
N SER A 70 -26.00 28.35 8.86
CA SER A 70 -24.80 29.05 9.35
C SER A 70 -25.15 30.34 10.08
N GLY A 71 -24.46 30.58 11.20
CA GLY A 71 -24.69 31.81 11.97
C GLY A 71 -24.28 31.73 13.43
N LYS A 72 -24.61 32.81 14.16
CA LYS A 72 -24.33 32.89 15.60
C LYS A 72 -25.61 32.57 16.37
N TYR A 73 -25.59 31.45 17.10
CA TYR A 73 -26.74 31.03 17.91
C TYR A 73 -26.53 31.41 19.36
N GLN A 74 -27.61 31.80 20.02
CA GLN A 74 -27.66 32.19 21.43
C GLN A 74 -28.92 31.65 22.07
N CYS A 75 -28.78 31.10 23.25
CA CYS A 75 -29.92 30.70 24.08
C CYS A 75 -30.24 31.82 25.06
N VAL A 76 -31.51 32.14 25.18
CA VAL A 76 -32.07 33.08 26.16
C VAL A 76 -32.89 32.28 27.14
N VAL A 77 -32.61 32.42 28.42
CA VAL A 77 -33.31 31.71 29.49
C VAL A 77 -33.99 32.75 30.38
N SER A 78 -35.27 32.57 30.59
CA SER A 78 -36.09 33.50 31.41
C SER A 78 -36.84 32.75 32.50
N ASN A 79 -37.00 33.38 33.67
CA ASN A 79 -37.86 32.94 34.75
C ASN A 79 -38.48 34.15 35.46
N LYS A 80 -39.22 33.92 36.54
CA LYS A 80 -39.86 35.02 37.31
C LYS A 80 -38.87 36.03 37.94
N PHE A 81 -37.58 35.70 38.02
CA PHE A 81 -36.55 36.55 38.58
C PHE A 81 -35.82 37.37 37.50
N GLY A 82 -35.92 37.04 36.25
CA GLY A 82 -35.29 37.78 35.17
C GLY A 82 -34.91 36.91 33.96
N THR A 83 -34.11 37.53 33.09
CA THR A 83 -33.64 36.92 31.83
C THR A 83 -32.13 36.92 31.77
N THR A 84 -31.55 35.83 31.30
CA THR A 84 -30.10 35.69 31.08
C THR A 84 -29.82 35.13 29.69
N TYR A 85 -28.60 35.35 29.20
CA TYR A 85 -28.16 34.99 27.87
C TYR A 85 -26.94 34.10 27.92
N SER A 86 -26.90 33.03 27.13
CA SER A 86 -25.69 32.27 26.91
C SER A 86 -24.65 33.06 26.11
N SER A 87 -23.41 32.60 26.07
CA SER A 87 -22.47 33.03 25.05
C SER A 87 -23.01 32.68 23.65
N LYS A 88 -22.58 33.43 22.65
CA LYS A 88 -22.91 33.15 21.25
C LYS A 88 -22.03 32.04 20.74
N ALA A 89 -22.64 30.99 20.16
CA ALA A 89 -21.95 29.87 19.49
C ALA A 89 -22.03 30.04 17.99
N LYS A 90 -20.91 29.97 17.30
CA LYS A 90 -20.87 30.00 15.83
C LYS A 90 -21.09 28.58 15.31
N LEU A 91 -22.05 28.44 14.41
CA LEU A 91 -22.28 27.22 13.63
C LEU A 91 -21.76 27.45 12.22
N ASP A 92 -20.67 26.78 11.86
CA ASP A 92 -20.12 26.80 10.51
C ASP A 92 -20.53 25.51 9.79
N ILE A 93 -20.98 25.67 8.55
CA ILE A 93 -21.45 24.55 7.73
C ILE A 93 -20.32 24.13 6.79
N VAL A 94 -20.06 22.84 6.78
CA VAL A 94 -19.02 22.23 5.94
C VAL A 94 -19.65 21.17 5.03
N ILE A 95 -19.06 20.95 3.86
CA ILE A 95 -19.46 19.90 2.93
C ILE A 95 -18.43 18.78 3.00
N PHE A 96 -18.91 17.57 3.27
CA PHE A 96 -18.05 16.38 3.29
C PHE A 96 -17.42 16.17 1.91
N PRO A 97 -16.14 15.75 1.85
CA PRO A 97 -15.47 15.50 0.58
C PRO A 97 -16.21 14.47 -0.26
N HIS A 98 -16.26 14.65 -1.58
CA HIS A 98 -16.69 13.62 -2.53
C HIS A 98 -15.81 13.67 -3.79
N PHE A 99 -15.54 12.50 -4.37
CA PHE A 99 -14.72 12.42 -5.56
C PHE A 99 -15.49 12.89 -6.80
N ILE A 100 -14.87 13.78 -7.56
CA ILE A 100 -15.27 14.12 -8.94
C ILE A 100 -14.64 13.09 -9.89
N ARG A 101 -13.38 12.67 -9.59
CA ARG A 101 -12.62 11.72 -10.36
C ARG A 101 -11.84 10.80 -9.42
N LYS A 102 -12.01 9.49 -9.58
CA LYS A 102 -11.26 8.48 -8.80
C LYS A 102 -10.13 7.94 -9.66
N PRO A 103 -9.02 7.48 -9.05
CA PRO A 103 -8.00 6.76 -9.78
C PRO A 103 -8.52 5.40 -10.25
N ASN A 104 -8.07 4.98 -11.44
CA ASN A 104 -8.36 3.67 -12.02
C ASN A 104 -7.12 2.79 -11.99
N ASN A 105 -7.33 1.46 -12.00
CA ASN A 105 -6.25 0.51 -12.18
C ASN A 105 -5.54 0.75 -13.50
N VAL A 106 -4.22 0.66 -13.50
CA VAL A 106 -3.37 0.89 -14.66
C VAL A 106 -2.36 -0.24 -14.80
N THR A 107 -2.23 -0.74 -16.03
CA THR A 107 -1.19 -1.70 -16.41
C THR A 107 -0.33 -1.07 -17.51
N VAL A 108 0.97 -1.03 -17.30
CA VAL A 108 1.94 -0.46 -18.25
C VAL A 108 3.12 -1.42 -18.41
N LYS A 109 3.92 -1.26 -19.48
CA LYS A 109 5.22 -1.93 -19.59
C LYS A 109 6.31 -1.12 -18.88
N THR A 110 7.40 -1.79 -18.50
CA THR A 110 8.60 -1.10 -18.00
C THR A 110 9.06 -0.02 -18.97
N GLY A 111 9.43 1.15 -18.44
CA GLY A 111 9.84 2.29 -19.24
C GLY A 111 8.72 3.26 -19.63
N GLU A 112 7.46 2.83 -19.61
CA GLU A 112 6.32 3.70 -19.94
C GLU A 112 6.00 4.68 -18.82
N THR A 113 5.14 5.66 -19.12
CA THR A 113 4.68 6.66 -18.15
C THR A 113 3.31 6.26 -17.60
N VAL A 114 3.22 6.14 -16.28
CA VAL A 114 1.98 5.95 -15.53
C VAL A 114 1.30 7.29 -15.29
N LYS A 115 -0.03 7.34 -15.45
CA LYS A 115 -0.87 8.49 -15.08
C LYS A 115 -2.02 8.01 -14.21
N LEU A 116 -2.14 8.58 -13.00
CA LEU A 116 -3.28 8.38 -12.12
C LEU A 116 -3.94 9.75 -11.89
N THR A 117 -5.27 9.78 -11.87
CA THR A 117 -6.04 11.01 -11.66
C THR A 117 -6.83 10.90 -10.38
N CYS A 118 -6.90 11.98 -9.62
CA CYS A 118 -7.73 12.05 -8.42
C CYS A 118 -8.19 13.47 -8.18
N ALA A 119 -9.50 13.71 -8.29
CA ALA A 119 -10.11 15.00 -8.01
C ALA A 119 -11.26 14.85 -7.03
N ALA A 120 -11.37 15.77 -6.09
CA ALA A 120 -12.45 15.82 -5.12
C ALA A 120 -12.92 17.25 -4.90
N THR A 121 -14.16 17.40 -4.46
CA THR A 121 -14.74 18.67 -4.04
C THR A 121 -15.37 18.56 -2.66
N GLY A 122 -15.53 19.67 -1.99
CA GLY A 122 -16.09 19.81 -0.65
C GLY A 122 -15.95 21.26 -0.18
N ASP A 123 -16.45 21.57 1.00
CA ASP A 123 -16.26 22.88 1.61
C ASP A 123 -15.85 22.72 3.08
N PRO A 124 -14.64 23.15 3.44
CA PRO A 124 -13.56 23.70 2.62
C PRO A 124 -13.07 22.73 1.52
N GLN A 125 -12.45 23.28 0.46
CA GLN A 125 -11.85 22.46 -0.61
C GLN A 125 -10.94 21.39 -0.01
N PRO A 126 -11.14 20.10 -0.36
CA PRO A 126 -10.32 19.03 0.20
C PRO A 126 -8.87 19.08 -0.28
N GLU A 127 -7.96 18.76 0.61
CA GLU A 127 -6.55 18.53 0.30
C GLU A 127 -6.37 17.08 -0.18
N ILE A 128 -5.70 16.90 -1.34
CA ILE A 128 -5.40 15.60 -1.92
C ILE A 128 -4.02 15.13 -1.46
N SER A 129 -3.96 13.88 -1.02
CA SER A 129 -2.71 13.20 -0.69
C SER A 129 -2.69 11.78 -1.23
N TRP A 130 -1.49 11.29 -1.51
CA TRP A 130 -1.29 9.94 -2.05
C TRP A 130 -0.49 9.06 -1.09
N LYS A 131 -0.80 7.76 -1.11
CA LYS A 131 -0.05 6.72 -0.42
C LYS A 131 0.16 5.54 -1.35
N LYS A 132 1.28 4.83 -1.18
CA LYS A 132 1.57 3.56 -1.84
C LYS A 132 1.62 2.46 -0.78
N ASP A 133 0.84 1.38 -0.97
CA ASP A 133 0.76 0.23 -0.07
C ASP A 133 0.53 0.63 1.40
N GLY A 134 -0.29 1.68 1.62
CA GLY A 134 -0.59 2.24 2.93
C GLY A 134 0.48 3.16 3.52
N GLY A 135 1.66 3.27 2.91
CA GLY A 135 2.78 4.10 3.34
C GLY A 135 3.02 5.35 2.49
N ASN A 136 4.01 6.13 2.90
CA ASN A 136 4.48 7.32 2.17
C ASN A 136 5.78 7.06 1.38
N ASP A 137 6.15 5.79 1.26
CA ASP A 137 7.36 5.38 0.57
C ASP A 137 7.06 5.06 -0.91
N PHE A 138 7.60 5.90 -1.79
CA PHE A 138 7.46 5.77 -3.23
C PHE A 138 8.84 5.55 -3.85
N PRO A 139 9.16 4.33 -4.33
CA PRO A 139 10.44 4.07 -5.02
C PRO A 139 10.72 5.05 -6.16
N ALA A 140 9.70 5.38 -6.94
CA ALA A 140 9.80 6.34 -8.03
C ALA A 140 10.17 7.76 -7.56
N ALA A 141 9.74 8.18 -6.36
CA ALA A 141 10.09 9.49 -5.80
C ALA A 141 11.56 9.55 -5.40
N ARG A 142 12.11 8.48 -4.81
CA ARG A 142 13.53 8.38 -4.46
C ARG A 142 14.43 8.53 -5.68
N GLU A 143 13.97 8.07 -6.84
CA GLU A 143 14.66 8.16 -8.12
C GLU A 143 14.28 9.41 -8.96
N ARG A 144 13.52 10.34 -8.39
CA ARG A 144 13.04 11.56 -9.07
C ARG A 144 12.21 11.28 -10.33
N ARG A 145 11.52 10.14 -10.38
CA ARG A 145 10.65 9.72 -11.49
C ARG A 145 9.16 10.02 -11.23
N MET A 146 8.81 10.44 -10.02
CA MET A 146 7.44 10.73 -9.60
C MET A 146 7.19 12.23 -9.54
N ASN A 147 6.00 12.63 -10.02
CA ASN A 147 5.51 14.00 -9.93
C ASN A 147 4.03 14.01 -9.55
N VAL A 148 3.66 14.94 -8.66
CA VAL A 148 2.27 15.22 -8.31
C VAL A 148 1.95 16.64 -8.73
N MET A 149 0.94 16.81 -9.58
CA MET A 149 0.44 18.11 -10.04
C MET A 149 -0.95 18.36 -9.46
N PRO A 150 -1.05 19.02 -8.30
CA PRO A 150 -2.35 19.23 -7.65
C PRO A 150 -3.30 20.08 -8.49
N SER A 151 -2.78 21.03 -9.29
CA SER A 151 -3.59 21.89 -10.18
C SER A 151 -4.29 21.12 -11.30
N ASP A 152 -3.72 19.98 -11.71
CA ASP A 152 -4.23 19.19 -12.84
C ASP A 152 -4.86 17.87 -12.38
N ASP A 153 -4.96 17.66 -11.07
CA ASP A 153 -5.44 16.41 -10.45
C ASP A 153 -4.64 15.17 -10.90
N LEU A 154 -3.37 15.37 -11.26
CA LEU A 154 -2.50 14.36 -11.87
C LEU A 154 -1.40 13.91 -10.91
N PHE A 155 -1.23 12.59 -10.87
CA PHE A 155 -0.08 11.91 -10.32
C PHE A 155 0.54 11.07 -11.43
N PHE A 156 1.84 11.22 -11.69
CA PHE A 156 2.49 10.40 -12.71
C PHE A 156 3.87 9.91 -12.30
N ILE A 157 4.24 8.78 -12.90
CA ILE A 157 5.54 8.14 -12.79
C ILE A 157 6.09 7.98 -14.21
N VAL A 158 7.24 8.56 -14.48
CA VAL A 158 7.96 8.34 -15.73
C VAL A 158 8.90 7.15 -15.60
N ASN A 159 9.14 6.43 -16.70
CA ASN A 159 10.02 5.26 -16.74
C ASN A 159 9.64 4.23 -15.66
N ALA A 160 8.41 3.72 -15.72
CA ALA A 160 7.87 2.78 -14.73
C ALA A 160 8.75 1.53 -14.59
N LYS A 161 8.95 1.10 -13.36
CA LYS A 161 9.74 -0.09 -12.98
C LYS A 161 8.87 -1.07 -12.20
N THR A 162 9.27 -2.32 -12.12
CA THR A 162 8.57 -3.34 -11.33
C THR A 162 8.52 -3.01 -9.84
N THR A 163 9.46 -2.21 -9.32
CA THR A 163 9.45 -1.69 -7.95
C THR A 163 8.32 -0.68 -7.69
N ASP A 164 7.70 -0.14 -8.74
CA ASP A 164 6.58 0.78 -8.62
C ASP A 164 5.23 0.06 -8.49
N ILE A 165 5.17 -1.26 -8.74
CA ILE A 165 3.96 -2.08 -8.57
C ILE A 165 3.41 -1.90 -7.15
N GLY A 166 2.08 -1.78 -7.02
CA GLY A 166 1.43 -1.66 -5.73
C GLY A 166 0.05 -0.99 -5.80
N ILE A 167 -0.53 -0.77 -4.62
CA ILE A 167 -1.80 -0.08 -4.45
C ILE A 167 -1.53 1.39 -4.16
N TYR A 168 -2.04 2.26 -5.02
CA TYR A 168 -1.98 3.71 -4.88
C TYR A 168 -3.31 4.22 -4.34
N SER A 169 -3.28 4.80 -3.15
CA SER A 169 -4.45 5.34 -2.45
C SER A 169 -4.45 6.86 -2.53
N CYS A 170 -5.51 7.43 -3.11
CA CYS A 170 -5.79 8.86 -3.08
C CYS A 170 -6.71 9.17 -1.91
N ALA A 171 -6.30 10.05 -1.01
CA ALA A 171 -7.12 10.55 0.09
C ALA A 171 -7.44 12.01 -0.13
N ALA A 172 -8.73 12.36 -0.01
CA ALA A 172 -9.22 13.74 -0.02
C ALA A 172 -9.74 14.10 1.38
N LYS A 173 -9.15 15.10 2.01
CA LYS A 173 -9.40 15.49 3.41
C LYS A 173 -9.78 16.96 3.53
N ASN A 174 -10.84 17.25 4.29
CA ASN A 174 -11.14 18.58 4.80
C ASN A 174 -11.56 18.53 6.27
N SER A 175 -12.09 19.65 6.82
CA SER A 175 -12.55 19.72 8.22
C SER A 175 -13.77 18.84 8.51
N ALA A 176 -14.54 18.42 7.48
CA ALA A 176 -15.68 17.53 7.64
C ALA A 176 -15.27 16.04 7.70
N GLY A 177 -14.11 15.68 7.15
CA GLY A 177 -13.62 14.30 7.17
C GLY A 177 -12.70 13.94 6.00
N THR A 178 -12.54 12.64 5.78
CA THR A 178 -11.64 12.09 4.77
C THR A 178 -12.34 10.97 3.97
N ILE A 179 -12.10 10.95 2.66
CA ILE A 179 -12.49 9.85 1.77
C ILE A 179 -11.26 9.30 1.07
N ILE A 180 -11.27 8.00 0.74
CA ILE A 180 -10.14 7.31 0.10
C ILE A 180 -10.63 6.52 -1.10
N ALA A 181 -9.85 6.55 -2.19
CA ALA A 181 -10.03 5.71 -3.35
C ALA A 181 -8.69 5.08 -3.75
N ASN A 182 -8.73 3.80 -4.15
CA ASN A 182 -7.54 3.01 -4.46
C ASN A 182 -7.49 2.68 -5.95
N ALA A 183 -6.27 2.55 -6.47
CA ALA A 183 -5.97 2.01 -7.78
C ALA A 183 -4.74 1.11 -7.70
N THR A 184 -4.74 0.02 -8.46
CA THR A 184 -3.60 -0.88 -8.56
C THR A 184 -2.77 -0.51 -9.78
N LEU A 185 -1.46 -0.34 -9.59
CA LEU A 185 -0.49 -0.23 -10.65
C LEU A 185 0.17 -1.59 -10.87
N SER A 186 0.07 -2.10 -12.08
CA SER A 186 0.80 -3.27 -12.57
C SER A 186 1.83 -2.84 -13.59
N VAL A 187 3.06 -3.36 -13.49
CA VAL A 187 4.13 -3.07 -14.45
C VAL A 187 4.60 -4.38 -15.06
N LEU A 188 4.42 -4.51 -16.36
CA LEU A 188 4.80 -5.68 -17.13
C LEU A 188 6.26 -5.58 -17.57
N GLN A 189 7.01 -6.68 -17.43
CA GLN A 189 8.40 -6.81 -17.85
C GLN A 189 8.62 -8.13 -18.54
N GLU A 190 9.24 -8.09 -19.73
CA GLU A 190 9.68 -9.31 -20.42
C GLU A 190 10.65 -10.12 -19.58
N PRO A 191 10.69 -11.46 -19.76
CA PRO A 191 11.70 -12.28 -19.13
C PRO A 191 13.11 -11.83 -19.51
N SER A 192 14.02 -11.79 -18.55
CA SER A 192 15.43 -11.52 -18.80
C SER A 192 16.33 -12.21 -17.78
N PHE A 193 17.54 -12.51 -18.21
CA PHE A 193 18.57 -13.03 -17.31
C PHE A 193 19.23 -11.87 -16.56
N ILE A 194 19.41 -12.04 -15.25
CA ILE A 194 20.06 -11.03 -14.38
C ILE A 194 21.58 -11.04 -14.62
N ARG A 195 22.11 -12.21 -14.96
CA ARG A 195 23.54 -12.41 -15.27
C ARG A 195 23.66 -13.25 -16.53
N VAL A 196 24.76 -13.05 -17.25
CA VAL A 196 25.16 -13.90 -18.37
C VAL A 196 25.45 -15.29 -17.83
N LEU A 197 24.98 -16.31 -18.50
CA LEU A 197 25.27 -17.69 -18.17
C LEU A 197 26.71 -18.02 -18.56
N GLU A 198 27.45 -18.64 -17.64
CA GLU A 198 28.87 -18.96 -17.82
C GLU A 198 29.06 -20.47 -17.93
N ASN A 199 29.87 -20.87 -18.92
CA ASN A 199 30.30 -22.25 -19.05
C ASN A 199 31.05 -22.73 -17.80
N LYS A 200 30.91 -24.00 -17.48
CA LYS A 200 31.50 -24.61 -16.29
C LYS A 200 32.38 -25.80 -16.69
N GLU A 201 33.47 -25.94 -15.97
CA GLU A 201 34.36 -27.08 -16.07
C GLU A 201 34.54 -27.65 -14.65
N VAL A 202 34.40 -28.94 -14.48
CA VAL A 202 34.47 -29.65 -13.20
C VAL A 202 35.19 -30.96 -13.38
N THR A 203 35.89 -31.43 -12.33
CA THR A 203 36.50 -32.77 -12.32
C THR A 203 35.45 -33.81 -11.96
N SER A 204 35.53 -34.99 -12.58
CA SER A 204 34.67 -36.12 -12.24
C SER A 204 34.76 -36.44 -10.74
N GLY A 205 33.60 -36.56 -10.08
CA GLY A 205 33.47 -36.73 -8.62
C GLY A 205 33.24 -35.46 -7.85
N ASP A 206 33.55 -34.29 -8.39
CA ASP A 206 33.25 -33.00 -7.76
C ASP A 206 31.78 -32.58 -7.98
N SER A 207 31.31 -31.63 -7.18
CA SER A 207 29.96 -31.05 -7.35
C SER A 207 30.02 -29.77 -8.15
N VAL A 208 28.98 -29.52 -8.98
CA VAL A 208 28.85 -28.31 -9.76
C VAL A 208 27.49 -27.65 -9.55
N VAL A 209 27.48 -26.33 -9.60
CA VAL A 209 26.28 -25.49 -9.47
C VAL A 209 26.11 -24.66 -10.74
N LEU A 210 25.00 -24.89 -11.44
CA LEU A 210 24.59 -24.10 -12.59
C LEU A 210 23.52 -23.10 -12.15
N GLN A 211 23.68 -21.81 -12.51
CA GLN A 211 22.79 -20.74 -12.06
C GLN A 211 22.12 -20.07 -13.25
N CYS A 212 20.79 -19.97 -13.19
CA CYS A 212 19.95 -19.22 -14.12
C CYS A 212 19.13 -18.19 -13.36
N MET A 213 19.76 -17.07 -13.03
CA MET A 213 19.12 -16.01 -12.27
C MET A 213 18.28 -15.14 -13.20
N ILE A 214 16.98 -14.99 -12.90
CA ILE A 214 15.99 -14.43 -13.81
C ILE A 214 15.21 -13.27 -13.19
N THR A 215 14.67 -12.40 -14.05
CA THR A 215 13.70 -11.35 -13.71
C THR A 215 12.62 -11.25 -14.79
N GLY A 216 11.49 -10.66 -14.44
CA GLY A 216 10.33 -10.43 -15.31
C GLY A 216 9.07 -10.20 -14.48
N SER A 217 8.07 -9.60 -15.10
CA SER A 217 6.77 -9.37 -14.45
C SER A 217 5.63 -9.57 -15.47
N PRO A 218 4.72 -10.51 -15.26
CA PRO A 218 4.69 -11.49 -14.16
C PRO A 218 5.97 -12.33 -14.06
N LYS A 219 6.22 -12.91 -12.88
CA LYS A 219 7.41 -13.75 -12.65
C LYS A 219 7.48 -14.85 -13.72
N PRO A 220 8.62 -14.97 -14.45
CA PRO A 220 8.75 -15.99 -15.49
C PRO A 220 8.76 -17.41 -14.91
N VAL A 221 8.20 -18.34 -15.66
CA VAL A 221 8.39 -19.77 -15.43
C VAL A 221 9.71 -20.17 -16.04
N LEU A 222 10.54 -20.88 -15.29
CA LEU A 222 11.85 -21.37 -15.67
C LEU A 222 11.80 -22.87 -15.93
N LYS A 223 12.45 -23.32 -17.01
CA LYS A 223 12.62 -24.71 -17.37
C LYS A 223 14.08 -24.99 -17.72
N TRP A 224 14.66 -26.03 -17.12
CA TRP A 224 15.97 -26.53 -17.48
C TRP A 224 15.87 -27.70 -18.46
N LEU A 225 16.73 -27.66 -19.48
CA LEU A 225 16.89 -28.73 -20.45
C LEU A 225 18.36 -29.14 -20.49
N LYS A 226 18.65 -30.42 -20.66
CA LYS A 226 19.96 -30.93 -20.98
C LYS A 226 19.92 -31.57 -22.34
N ASP A 227 20.75 -31.10 -23.28
CA ASP A 227 20.81 -31.55 -24.66
C ASP A 227 19.42 -31.67 -25.31
N GLY A 228 18.54 -30.66 -25.05
CA GLY A 228 17.15 -30.55 -25.54
C GLY A 228 16.11 -31.35 -24.74
N SER A 229 16.51 -32.15 -23.76
CA SER A 229 15.60 -32.97 -22.93
C SER A 229 15.37 -32.33 -21.55
N SER A 230 14.16 -32.43 -21.03
CA SER A 230 13.85 -31.92 -19.67
C SER A 230 14.60 -32.69 -18.64
N ILE A 231 15.21 -32.00 -17.68
CA ILE A 231 15.94 -32.60 -16.57
C ILE A 231 14.93 -33.11 -15.53
N VAL A 232 15.01 -34.37 -15.20
CA VAL A 232 14.23 -34.98 -14.12
C VAL A 232 15.10 -34.96 -12.85
N PRO A 233 14.59 -34.39 -11.74
CA PRO A 233 15.33 -34.41 -10.48
C PRO A 233 15.69 -35.85 -10.02
N THR A 234 16.89 -36.02 -9.50
CA THR A 234 17.39 -37.26 -8.92
C THR A 234 18.11 -36.94 -7.60
N GLU A 235 18.64 -37.96 -6.92
CA GLU A 235 19.47 -37.72 -5.73
C GLU A 235 20.73 -36.92 -6.03
N ARG A 236 21.27 -37.01 -7.27
CA ARG A 236 22.44 -36.24 -7.71
C ARG A 236 22.11 -34.93 -8.43
N HIS A 237 20.90 -34.81 -8.99
CA HIS A 237 20.45 -33.63 -9.74
C HIS A 237 19.24 -33.05 -9.07
N PHE A 238 19.34 -31.86 -8.48
CA PHE A 238 18.20 -31.23 -7.83
C PHE A 238 18.21 -29.69 -8.01
N PHE A 239 17.02 -29.10 -7.91
CA PHE A 239 16.84 -27.68 -8.06
C PHE A 239 16.67 -26.98 -6.71
N THR A 240 17.17 -25.75 -6.62
CA THR A 240 17.01 -24.85 -5.47
C THR A 240 16.69 -23.43 -5.92
N ALA A 241 16.38 -22.54 -4.99
CA ALA A 241 16.09 -21.14 -5.25
C ALA A 241 15.01 -20.94 -6.34
N ASP A 242 13.84 -21.55 -6.17
CA ASP A 242 12.74 -21.52 -7.15
C ASP A 242 13.20 -21.98 -8.55
N ASP A 243 13.90 -23.10 -8.59
CA ASP A 243 14.47 -23.74 -9.77
C ASP A 243 15.58 -22.96 -10.50
N GLN A 244 15.97 -21.77 -9.98
CA GLN A 244 17.01 -20.94 -10.59
C GLN A 244 18.43 -21.50 -10.43
N VAL A 245 18.62 -22.52 -9.61
CA VAL A 245 19.89 -23.15 -9.34
C VAL A 245 19.74 -24.68 -9.52
N LEU A 246 20.48 -25.25 -10.46
CA LEU A 246 20.66 -26.69 -10.62
C LEU A 246 21.96 -27.12 -9.95
N VAL A 247 21.87 -28.05 -9.00
CA VAL A 247 23.01 -28.66 -8.33
C VAL A 247 23.19 -30.05 -8.85
N ILE A 248 24.43 -30.39 -9.23
CA ILE A 248 24.85 -31.72 -9.64
C ILE A 248 25.93 -32.19 -8.66
N ILE A 249 25.65 -33.25 -7.90
CA ILE A 249 26.57 -33.82 -6.92
C ILE A 249 27.35 -34.96 -7.59
N ALA A 250 28.66 -35.06 -7.30
CA ALA A 250 29.56 -36.08 -7.82
C ALA A 250 29.42 -36.24 -9.34
N ALA A 251 29.77 -35.17 -10.07
CA ALA A 251 29.61 -35.09 -11.52
C ALA A 251 30.29 -36.25 -12.23
N GLU A 252 29.61 -36.86 -13.20
CA GLU A 252 30.05 -37.94 -14.03
C GLU A 252 30.26 -37.48 -15.47
N ALA A 253 31.01 -38.22 -16.27
CA ALA A 253 31.18 -37.88 -17.70
C ALA A 253 29.86 -37.77 -18.47
N SER A 254 28.83 -38.52 -18.05
CA SER A 254 27.47 -38.44 -18.60
C SER A 254 26.75 -37.11 -18.29
N ASP A 255 27.23 -36.34 -17.30
CA ASP A 255 26.67 -35.05 -16.96
C ASP A 255 27.20 -33.93 -17.87
N ALA A 256 28.29 -34.15 -18.59
CA ALA A 256 28.78 -33.20 -19.60
C ALA A 256 27.74 -32.99 -20.68
N GLY A 257 27.65 -31.75 -21.23
CA GLY A 257 26.70 -31.38 -22.26
C GLY A 257 26.23 -29.94 -22.19
N HIS A 258 25.20 -29.65 -22.94
CA HIS A 258 24.60 -28.30 -23.02
C HIS A 258 23.36 -28.22 -22.13
N TYR A 259 23.42 -27.33 -21.14
CA TYR A 259 22.32 -27.04 -20.24
C TYR A 259 21.64 -25.73 -20.68
N GLU A 260 20.41 -25.84 -21.21
CA GLU A 260 19.60 -24.70 -21.63
C GLU A 260 18.68 -24.26 -20.48
N CYS A 261 18.67 -22.97 -20.21
CA CYS A 261 17.70 -22.31 -19.35
C CYS A 261 16.66 -21.58 -20.21
N GLU A 262 15.44 -22.09 -20.26
CA GLU A 262 14.30 -21.45 -20.92
C GLU A 262 13.44 -20.73 -19.90
N ILE A 263 13.18 -19.42 -20.13
CA ILE A 263 12.36 -18.60 -19.26
C ILE A 263 11.20 -17.99 -20.05
N LYS A 264 9.99 -18.04 -19.49
CA LYS A 264 8.78 -17.62 -20.17
C LYS A 264 7.79 -16.91 -19.24
N ASN A 265 7.22 -15.79 -19.69
CA ASN A 265 6.00 -15.21 -19.15
C ASN A 265 5.04 -14.84 -20.29
N GLU A 266 3.93 -14.15 -20.00
CA GLU A 266 2.94 -13.74 -21.01
C GLU A 266 3.48 -12.80 -22.09
N LEU A 267 4.62 -12.12 -21.84
CA LEU A 267 5.22 -11.16 -22.77
C LEU A 267 6.23 -11.81 -23.72
N GLY A 268 6.72 -13.01 -23.41
CA GLY A 268 7.67 -13.67 -24.28
C GLY A 268 8.43 -14.82 -23.62
N THR A 269 9.37 -15.36 -24.41
CA THR A 269 10.27 -16.45 -24.01
C THR A 269 11.70 -16.06 -24.36
N LYS A 270 12.64 -16.35 -23.45
CA LYS A 270 14.09 -16.22 -23.68
C LYS A 270 14.79 -17.50 -23.27
N LYS A 271 15.92 -17.77 -23.92
CA LYS A 271 16.74 -18.95 -23.70
C LYS A 271 18.21 -18.53 -23.63
N ASP A 272 18.97 -19.23 -22.82
CA ASP A 272 20.43 -19.13 -22.78
C ASP A 272 21.03 -20.47 -22.38
N MET A 273 22.32 -20.71 -22.67
CA MET A 273 22.97 -22.01 -22.54
C MET A 273 24.24 -21.93 -21.70
N ILE A 274 24.50 -23.01 -20.98
CA ILE A 274 25.73 -23.30 -20.25
C ILE A 274 26.33 -24.59 -20.84
N GLU A 275 27.58 -24.58 -21.27
CA GLU A 275 28.31 -25.78 -21.57
C GLU A 275 28.98 -26.29 -20.27
N LEU A 276 28.64 -27.50 -19.85
CA LEU A 276 29.30 -28.18 -18.74
C LEU A 276 30.32 -29.21 -19.30
N LYS A 277 31.57 -29.03 -18.95
CA LYS A 277 32.65 -29.98 -19.23
C LYS A 277 33.01 -30.75 -17.94
N VAL A 278 33.07 -32.08 -18.04
CA VAL A 278 33.50 -32.93 -16.94
C VAL A 278 34.82 -33.56 -17.33
N LEU A 279 35.88 -33.18 -16.62
CA LEU A 279 37.22 -33.65 -16.83
C LEU A 279 37.41 -34.99 -16.09
N PRO A 280 38.27 -35.90 -16.62
CA PRO A 280 38.64 -37.11 -15.93
C PRO A 280 39.34 -36.76 -14.59
N PRO A 281 39.27 -37.64 -13.59
CA PRO A 281 39.97 -37.42 -12.35
C PRO A 281 41.48 -37.32 -12.62
N VAL A 282 42.15 -36.41 -11.90
CA VAL A 282 43.60 -36.22 -12.06
C VAL A 282 44.31 -37.52 -11.67
N ALA A 283 44.87 -38.19 -12.68
CA ALA A 283 45.72 -39.33 -12.42
C ALA A 283 47.01 -38.86 -11.73
N ILE A 284 47.18 -39.14 -10.47
CA ILE A 284 48.45 -38.96 -9.80
C ILE A 284 49.41 -39.99 -10.38
N MET A 285 50.25 -39.60 -11.34
CA MET A 285 51.36 -40.43 -11.78
C MET A 285 52.37 -40.46 -10.61
N VAL A 286 52.32 -41.53 -9.85
CA VAL A 286 53.44 -41.86 -8.94
C VAL A 286 54.61 -42.27 -9.82
N LYS A 287 55.66 -41.44 -9.94
CA LYS A 287 56.91 -41.83 -10.51
C LYS A 287 57.47 -42.96 -9.64
N GLU A 288 57.45 -44.19 -10.12
CA GLU A 288 58.26 -45.24 -9.55
C GLU A 288 59.73 -44.81 -9.72
N GLU A 289 60.33 -44.26 -8.68
CA GLU A 289 61.80 -44.27 -8.58
C GLU A 289 62.23 -45.70 -8.17
N ASP A 290 63.04 -46.28 -9.04
CA ASP A 290 63.67 -47.59 -8.90
C ASP A 290 64.42 -47.69 -7.55
N MET A 291 63.76 -48.22 -6.58
CA MET A 291 64.41 -48.70 -5.33
C MET A 291 63.86 -50.08 -5.01
N THR A 292 64.77 -51.05 -5.08
CA THR A 292 64.58 -52.38 -4.59
C THR A 292 64.11 -52.42 -3.13
N GLY A 293 62.85 -52.47 -2.94
CA GLY A 293 62.17 -52.51 -1.63
C GLY A 293 60.72 -52.27 -1.73
N ILE A 294 59.88 -53.28 -1.87
CA ILE A 294 58.42 -53.20 -2.05
C ILE A 294 57.78 -52.61 -0.84
N ILE A 295 57.18 -51.43 -0.99
CA ILE A 295 56.03 -51.01 -0.18
C ILE A 295 54.93 -50.52 -1.15
N ILE A 296 53.93 -51.36 -1.39
CA ILE A 296 52.71 -51.00 -2.09
C ILE A 296 51.83 -50.29 -1.05
N ILE A 297 51.70 -48.93 -1.18
CA ILE A 297 50.68 -48.19 -0.44
C ILE A 297 49.52 -47.90 -1.43
N THR A 298 48.49 -48.74 -1.37
CA THR A 298 47.19 -48.42 -2.00
C THR A 298 46.44 -47.48 -1.09
N VAL A 299 46.40 -46.22 -1.46
CA VAL A 299 45.45 -45.26 -0.87
C VAL A 299 44.16 -45.32 -1.68
N VAL A 300 43.20 -46.09 -1.16
CA VAL A 300 41.82 -46.01 -1.63
C VAL A 300 41.15 -44.87 -0.85
N CYS A 301 40.92 -43.75 -1.50
CA CYS A 301 39.99 -42.73 -0.97
C CYS A 301 38.59 -43.21 -1.26
N CYS A 302 37.95 -43.76 -0.24
CA CYS A 302 36.51 -43.96 -0.21
C CYS A 302 35.83 -42.79 0.45
N ALA A 303 34.66 -42.43 -0.16
CA ALA A 303 33.48 -41.69 0.26
C ALA A 303 33.49 -40.19 0.03
#